data_4d7fb1f3a9caab7e014e53a2e50fb7ea
#
_entry.id   4d7fb1f3a9caab7e014e53a2e50fb7ea
#
_cell.length_a   1.000
_cell.length_b   1.000
_cell.length_c   1.000
_cell.angle_alpha   90.00
_cell.angle_beta   90.00
_cell.angle_gamma   90.00
#
_symmetry.space_group_name_H-M   'P 1'
#
loop_
_entity.id
_entity.type
_entity.pdbx_description
1 polymer ?
#
loop_
_entity_poly.entity_id
_entity_poly.type
_entity_poly.pdbx_seq_one_letter_code
_entity_poly.pdbx_strand_id
1 'polypeptide(L)'
;GLSETFSPFCEVVVHDLKNPEHAILSIHNNLSGRQPGQPATELGLARIASPDFPSIIANYSNQFADGRPVKSTSIGIKDEDGKYVAALCLNVDMTLFRGMQSALARFTETENSPIKEHIDPGSNEVIRQRIDDFAAKRATTARALKPQDRKLLIQQLRQDGLLNVRKSMDGQNGMFWIFEVMNHHFAKRREGLTQS
;
A
#
# COMPACT_ATOMS: atom_id res chain seq x y z
N GLY A 1 14.19 -25.80 3.26
CA GLY A 1 13.40 -25.74 2.02
C GLY A 1 12.32 -24.63 2.07
N LEU A 2 11.34 -24.66 1.14
CA LEU A 2 10.32 -23.60 1.03
C LEU A 2 9.56 -23.34 2.34
N SER A 3 9.19 -24.41 3.06
CA SER A 3 8.49 -24.27 4.35
C SER A 3 9.32 -23.55 5.41
N GLU A 4 10.61 -23.76 5.45
CA GLU A 4 11.53 -23.09 6.38
C GLU A 4 11.72 -21.62 6.01
N THR A 5 11.85 -21.33 4.70
CA THR A 5 12.00 -19.96 4.21
C THR A 5 10.80 -19.08 4.57
N PHE A 6 9.58 -19.63 4.56
CA PHE A 6 8.34 -18.89 4.83
C PHE A 6 7.72 -19.23 6.19
N SER A 7 8.47 -19.95 7.05
CA SER A 7 8.02 -20.26 8.43
C SER A 7 7.88 -18.96 9.25
N PRO A 8 6.90 -18.92 10.17
CA PRO A 8 5.94 -19.97 10.52
C PRO A 8 4.64 -19.92 9.71
N PHE A 9 4.52 -19.05 8.70
CA PHE A 9 3.25 -18.66 8.09
C PHE A 9 2.84 -19.51 6.89
N CYS A 10 3.71 -20.37 6.35
CA CYS A 10 3.42 -21.10 5.13
C CYS A 10 3.52 -22.61 5.36
N GLU A 11 2.42 -23.31 5.12
CA GLU A 11 2.39 -24.76 4.95
C GLU A 11 2.70 -25.10 3.50
N VAL A 12 3.54 -26.12 3.29
CA VAL A 12 3.86 -26.65 1.97
C VAL A 12 3.39 -28.10 1.89
N VAL A 13 2.53 -28.40 0.92
CA VAL A 13 1.94 -29.74 0.73
C VAL A 13 2.35 -30.27 -0.64
N VAL A 14 2.81 -31.52 -0.66
CA VAL A 14 3.11 -32.27 -1.88
C VAL A 14 2.05 -33.35 -2.07
N HIS A 15 1.46 -33.36 -3.27
CA HIS A 15 0.41 -34.33 -3.66
C HIS A 15 0.89 -35.25 -4.77
N ASP A 16 0.55 -36.53 -4.65
CA ASP A 16 0.55 -37.50 -5.74
C ASP A 16 -0.85 -37.49 -6.40
N LEU A 17 -0.93 -37.06 -7.63
CA LEU A 17 -2.19 -37.03 -8.37
C LEU A 17 -2.49 -38.34 -9.10
N LYS A 18 -1.58 -39.31 -9.09
CA LYS A 18 -1.82 -40.68 -9.59
C LYS A 18 -2.67 -41.48 -8.63
N ASN A 19 -2.68 -41.11 -7.34
CA ASN A 19 -3.47 -41.74 -6.31
C ASN A 19 -4.34 -40.73 -5.56
N PRO A 20 -5.43 -40.24 -6.14
CA PRO A 20 -6.20 -39.13 -5.61
C PRO A 20 -6.86 -39.40 -4.26
N GLU A 21 -7.14 -40.66 -3.90
CA GLU A 21 -7.73 -40.99 -2.61
C GLU A 21 -6.70 -40.92 -1.46
N HIS A 22 -5.42 -41.03 -1.78
CA HIS A 22 -4.30 -40.94 -0.85
C HIS A 22 -3.24 -39.97 -1.32
N ALA A 23 -3.68 -38.82 -1.81
CA ALA A 23 -2.85 -37.89 -2.58
C ALA A 23 -1.77 -37.17 -1.76
N ILE A 24 -1.97 -36.91 -0.48
CA ILE A 24 -0.98 -36.18 0.32
C ILE A 24 0.24 -37.05 0.58
N LEU A 25 1.37 -36.70 -0.06
CA LEU A 25 2.66 -37.36 0.18
C LEU A 25 3.37 -36.80 1.40
N SER A 26 3.42 -35.49 1.52
CA SER A 26 4.08 -34.81 2.64
C SER A 26 3.49 -33.44 2.92
N ILE A 27 3.56 -33.03 4.19
CA ILE A 27 3.20 -31.70 4.66
C ILE A 27 4.37 -31.17 5.48
N HIS A 28 4.81 -29.97 5.14
CA HIS A 28 5.87 -29.28 5.86
C HIS A 28 5.31 -28.01 6.49
N ASN A 29 5.65 -27.74 7.74
CA ASN A 29 5.04 -26.70 8.57
C ASN A 29 3.51 -26.84 8.58
N ASN A 30 3.01 -27.93 9.08
CA ASN A 30 1.60 -28.33 9.04
C ASN A 30 0.72 -27.34 9.82
N LEU A 31 0.01 -26.47 9.13
CA LEU A 31 -0.91 -25.48 9.67
C LEU A 31 -2.37 -25.90 9.54
N SER A 32 -2.67 -26.77 8.59
CA SER A 32 -4.03 -27.26 8.30
C SER A 32 -4.50 -28.39 9.20
N GLY A 33 -3.57 -29.07 9.87
CA GLY A 33 -3.86 -30.31 10.62
C GLY A 33 -4.10 -31.54 9.73
N ARG A 34 -3.94 -31.42 8.40
CA ARG A 34 -4.05 -32.55 7.48
C ARG A 34 -2.90 -33.53 7.67
N GLN A 35 -3.09 -34.77 7.19
CA GLN A 35 -2.11 -35.83 7.35
C GLN A 35 -1.71 -36.44 6.00
N PRO A 36 -0.48 -36.96 5.84
CA PRO A 36 -0.12 -37.78 4.70
C PRO A 36 -1.12 -38.95 4.52
N GLY A 37 -1.42 -39.30 3.27
CA GLY A 37 -2.40 -40.30 2.92
C GLY A 37 -3.85 -39.81 2.82
N GLN A 38 -4.13 -38.56 3.15
CA GLN A 38 -5.46 -37.98 2.92
C GLN A 38 -5.71 -37.66 1.43
N PRO A 39 -6.99 -37.57 1.00
CA PRO A 39 -7.35 -37.41 -0.40
C PRO A 39 -6.94 -36.04 -0.99
N ALA A 40 -6.95 -35.96 -2.31
CA ALA A 40 -6.78 -34.74 -3.09
C ALA A 40 -7.91 -33.75 -2.80
N THR A 41 -7.59 -32.45 -2.98
CA THR A 41 -8.59 -31.39 -2.98
C THR A 41 -9.30 -31.31 -4.33
N GLU A 42 -10.39 -30.51 -4.38
CA GLU A 42 -11.15 -30.26 -5.63
C GLU A 42 -10.23 -29.78 -6.76
N LEU A 43 -9.23 -28.95 -6.44
CA LEU A 43 -8.27 -28.45 -7.43
C LEU A 43 -7.37 -29.55 -7.97
N GLY A 44 -6.95 -30.50 -7.14
CA GLY A 44 -6.21 -31.69 -7.56
C GLY A 44 -7.04 -32.57 -8.49
N LEU A 45 -8.32 -32.80 -8.14
CA LEU A 45 -9.25 -33.57 -8.96
C LEU A 45 -9.54 -32.90 -10.30
N ALA A 46 -9.68 -31.56 -10.33
CA ALA A 46 -9.87 -30.80 -11.57
C ALA A 46 -8.68 -30.96 -12.54
N ARG A 47 -7.45 -30.99 -12.03
CA ARG A 47 -6.24 -31.23 -12.84
C ARG A 47 -6.20 -32.65 -13.41
N ILE A 48 -6.60 -33.65 -12.61
CA ILE A 48 -6.69 -35.03 -13.08
C ILE A 48 -7.71 -35.15 -14.22
N ALA A 49 -8.85 -34.42 -14.09
CA ALA A 49 -9.93 -34.48 -15.06
C ALA A 49 -9.59 -33.79 -16.38
N SER A 50 -8.70 -32.79 -16.39
CA SER A 50 -8.38 -32.02 -17.59
C SER A 50 -6.89 -31.69 -17.69
N PRO A 51 -6.19 -32.22 -18.70
CA PRO A 51 -4.80 -31.84 -18.98
C PRO A 51 -4.62 -30.36 -19.32
N ASP A 52 -5.67 -29.69 -19.81
CA ASP A 52 -5.66 -28.27 -20.18
C ASP A 52 -5.89 -27.35 -18.98
N PHE A 53 -6.16 -27.90 -17.80
CA PHE A 53 -6.30 -27.12 -16.57
C PHE A 53 -5.01 -26.36 -16.28
N PRO A 54 -5.07 -25.12 -15.76
CA PRO A 54 -3.87 -24.32 -15.49
C PRO A 54 -2.86 -25.02 -14.60
N SER A 55 -1.61 -25.05 -15.04
CA SER A 55 -0.52 -25.66 -14.27
C SER A 55 -0.20 -24.86 -13.01
N ILE A 56 -0.33 -23.52 -13.07
CA ILE A 56 -0.12 -22.64 -11.92
C ILE A 56 -1.37 -21.84 -11.65
N ILE A 57 -1.86 -21.91 -10.42
CA ILE A 57 -2.90 -21.02 -9.89
C ILE A 57 -2.31 -20.36 -8.66
N ALA A 58 -2.04 -19.05 -8.75
CA ALA A 58 -1.35 -18.32 -7.71
C ALA A 58 -2.28 -17.36 -6.95
N ASN A 59 -2.00 -17.19 -5.65
CA ASN A 59 -2.60 -16.16 -4.80
C ASN A 59 -4.15 -16.21 -4.70
N TYR A 60 -4.74 -17.40 -4.80
CA TYR A 60 -6.18 -17.53 -4.63
C TYR A 60 -6.58 -17.58 -3.15
N SER A 61 -7.79 -17.11 -2.87
CA SER A 61 -8.37 -17.15 -1.54
C SER A 61 -8.74 -18.59 -1.16
N ASN A 62 -8.39 -18.99 0.04
CA ASN A 62 -8.68 -20.29 0.62
C ASN A 62 -8.95 -20.15 2.12
N GLN A 63 -9.26 -21.25 2.79
CA GLN A 63 -9.54 -21.29 4.21
C GLN A 63 -9.11 -22.64 4.80
N PHE A 64 -8.52 -22.62 6.00
CA PHE A 64 -8.35 -23.85 6.77
C PHE A 64 -9.68 -24.31 7.36
N ALA A 65 -9.75 -25.58 7.78
CA ALA A 65 -10.96 -26.17 8.35
C ALA A 65 -11.45 -25.45 9.63
N ASP A 66 -10.55 -24.80 10.35
CA ASP A 66 -10.85 -24.02 11.56
C ASP A 66 -11.28 -22.57 11.28
N GLY A 67 -11.42 -22.18 10.00
CA GLY A 67 -11.88 -20.86 9.57
C GLY A 67 -10.78 -19.84 9.36
N ARG A 68 -9.51 -20.15 9.63
CA ARG A 68 -8.41 -19.22 9.39
C ARG A 68 -8.28 -18.90 7.88
N PRO A 69 -8.17 -17.62 7.50
CA PRO A 69 -8.03 -17.23 6.10
C PRO A 69 -6.66 -17.62 5.57
N VAL A 70 -6.64 -18.12 4.34
CA VAL A 70 -5.43 -18.62 3.68
C VAL A 70 -5.29 -17.98 2.31
N LYS A 71 -4.06 -17.64 1.92
CA LYS A 71 -3.69 -17.35 0.54
C LYS A 71 -2.92 -18.54 -0.01
N SER A 72 -3.47 -19.16 -1.04
CA SER A 72 -2.91 -20.39 -1.61
C SER A 72 -2.31 -20.17 -2.99
N THR A 73 -1.28 -20.95 -3.29
CA THR A 73 -0.73 -21.13 -4.64
C THR A 73 -0.58 -22.62 -4.88
N SER A 74 -1.04 -23.09 -6.03
CA SER A 74 -0.93 -24.50 -6.41
C SER A 74 -0.23 -24.63 -7.76
N ILE A 75 0.78 -25.46 -7.81
CA ILE A 75 1.62 -25.75 -8.98
C ILE A 75 1.43 -27.22 -9.32
N GLY A 76 0.83 -27.49 -10.48
CA GLY A 76 0.70 -28.82 -11.03
C GLY A 76 1.91 -29.22 -11.85
N ILE A 77 2.35 -30.44 -11.70
CA ILE A 77 3.48 -31.04 -12.38
C ILE A 77 2.96 -32.11 -13.33
N LYS A 78 3.34 -32.00 -14.60
CA LYS A 78 2.98 -32.95 -15.66
C LYS A 78 4.12 -33.93 -15.95
N ASP A 79 3.76 -35.10 -16.40
CA ASP A 79 4.68 -36.05 -17.02
C ASP A 79 4.98 -35.71 -18.51
N GLU A 80 5.74 -36.61 -19.16
CA GLU A 80 6.11 -36.47 -20.58
C GLU A 80 4.87 -36.56 -21.51
N ASP A 81 3.81 -37.23 -21.08
CA ASP A 81 2.55 -37.35 -21.80
C ASP A 81 1.62 -36.13 -21.59
N GLY A 82 2.02 -35.15 -20.82
CA GLY A 82 1.25 -33.95 -20.52
C GLY A 82 0.16 -34.15 -19.46
N LYS A 83 0.14 -35.28 -18.75
CA LYS A 83 -0.82 -35.57 -17.69
C LYS A 83 -0.30 -35.07 -16.34
N TYR A 84 -1.18 -34.52 -15.54
CA TYR A 84 -0.82 -34.10 -14.17
C TYR A 84 -0.56 -35.33 -13.29
N VAL A 85 0.65 -35.40 -12.73
CA VAL A 85 1.08 -36.52 -11.88
C VAL A 85 1.34 -36.09 -10.44
N ALA A 86 1.61 -34.80 -10.21
CA ALA A 86 1.84 -34.28 -8.87
C ALA A 86 1.37 -32.82 -8.76
N ALA A 87 1.25 -32.33 -7.53
CA ALA A 87 1.05 -30.91 -7.26
C ALA A 87 1.82 -30.47 -6.02
N LEU A 88 2.36 -29.26 -6.06
CA LEU A 88 2.93 -28.55 -4.94
C LEU A 88 1.99 -27.43 -4.55
N CYS A 89 1.56 -27.39 -3.30
CA CYS A 89 0.69 -26.36 -2.75
C CYS A 89 1.40 -25.58 -1.66
N LEU A 90 1.28 -24.25 -1.72
CA LEU A 90 1.74 -23.31 -0.69
C LEU A 90 0.49 -22.68 -0.08
N ASN A 91 0.33 -22.79 1.22
CA ASN A 91 -0.80 -22.26 1.97
C ASN A 91 -0.30 -21.28 3.03
N VAL A 92 -0.49 -19.97 2.78
CA VAL A 92 -0.04 -18.92 3.70
C VAL A 92 -1.20 -18.54 4.63
N ASP A 93 -0.99 -18.73 5.93
CA ASP A 93 -1.93 -18.27 6.95
C ASP A 93 -1.96 -16.74 7.00
N MET A 94 -3.12 -16.15 6.73
CA MET A 94 -3.31 -14.71 6.64
C MET A 94 -3.85 -14.10 7.94
N THR A 95 -4.02 -14.89 8.99
CA THR A 95 -4.67 -14.44 10.24
C THR A 95 -3.96 -13.24 10.85
N LEU A 96 -2.65 -13.36 11.07
CA LEU A 96 -1.85 -12.27 11.63
C LEU A 96 -1.83 -11.04 10.71
N PHE A 97 -1.62 -11.24 9.42
CA PHE A 97 -1.52 -10.15 8.43
C PHE A 97 -2.82 -9.36 8.30
N ARG A 98 -3.97 -10.05 8.30
CA ARG A 98 -5.28 -9.40 8.32
C ARG A 98 -5.55 -8.64 9.62
N GLY A 99 -5.12 -9.19 10.76
CA GLY A 99 -5.18 -8.50 12.05
C GLY A 99 -4.37 -7.20 12.05
N MET A 100 -3.13 -7.26 11.56
CA MET A 100 -2.27 -6.07 11.42
C MET A 100 -2.86 -5.05 10.44
N GLN A 101 -3.39 -5.48 9.31
CA GLN A 101 -4.05 -4.60 8.35
C GLN A 101 -5.24 -3.88 8.99
N SER A 102 -6.08 -4.59 9.75
CA SER A 102 -7.22 -4.01 10.46
C SER A 102 -6.77 -3.02 11.54
N ALA A 103 -5.72 -3.35 12.29
CA ALA A 103 -5.15 -2.45 13.30
C ALA A 103 -4.59 -1.17 12.67
N LEU A 104 -3.85 -1.28 11.57
CA LEU A 104 -3.33 -0.13 10.83
C LEU A 104 -4.45 0.72 10.24
N ALA A 105 -5.48 0.12 9.66
CA ALA A 105 -6.64 0.83 9.13
C ALA A 105 -7.33 1.67 10.21
N ARG A 106 -7.56 1.08 11.39
CA ARG A 106 -8.14 1.82 12.53
C ARG A 106 -7.23 2.91 13.06
N PHE A 107 -5.92 2.66 13.12
CA PHE A 107 -4.94 3.65 13.59
C PHE A 107 -4.82 4.85 12.65
N THR A 108 -4.94 4.64 11.34
CA THR A 108 -4.84 5.70 10.33
C THR A 108 -6.18 6.37 10.03
N GLU A 109 -7.27 5.86 10.58
CA GLU A 109 -8.60 6.45 10.43
C GLU A 109 -8.63 7.83 11.09
N THR A 110 -9.10 8.83 10.35
CA THR A 110 -9.30 10.19 10.86
C THR A 110 -10.75 10.59 10.65
N GLU A 111 -11.31 11.26 11.64
CA GLU A 111 -12.65 11.82 11.52
C GLU A 111 -12.64 13.01 10.54
N ASN A 112 -13.70 13.12 9.75
CA ASN A 112 -13.94 14.31 8.92
C ASN A 112 -14.31 15.48 9.84
N SER A 113 -13.28 16.16 10.35
CA SER A 113 -13.46 17.34 11.20
C SER A 113 -13.37 18.62 10.36
N PRO A 114 -14.22 19.63 10.63
CA PRO A 114 -14.05 20.97 10.07
C PRO A 114 -12.79 21.68 10.62
N ILE A 115 -12.18 21.14 11.67
CA ILE A 115 -10.97 21.68 12.29
C ILE A 115 -9.80 21.47 11.33
N LYS A 116 -9.15 22.58 10.94
CA LYS A 116 -7.92 22.59 10.18
C LYS A 116 -6.80 23.08 11.07
N GLU A 117 -5.91 22.19 11.45
CA GLU A 117 -4.74 22.51 12.27
C GLU A 117 -3.47 22.10 11.53
N HIS A 118 -2.43 22.91 11.67
CA HIS A 118 -1.07 22.58 11.25
C HIS A 118 -0.18 22.56 12.49
N ILE A 119 0.48 21.45 12.77
CA ILE A 119 1.38 21.28 13.93
C ILE A 119 2.52 22.30 13.89
N ASP A 120 3.00 22.64 12.70
CA ASP A 120 3.94 23.73 12.47
C ASP A 120 3.35 24.77 11.49
N PRO A 121 2.41 25.59 11.97
CA PRO A 121 1.72 26.57 11.11
C PRO A 121 2.66 27.66 10.56
N GLY A 122 3.83 27.86 11.17
CA GLY A 122 4.86 28.79 10.74
C GLY A 122 5.85 28.20 9.74
N SER A 123 5.71 26.93 9.34
CA SER A 123 6.61 26.35 8.38
C SER A 123 6.48 27.02 7.01
N ASN A 124 7.61 27.20 6.34
CA ASN A 124 7.64 27.78 5.00
C ASN A 124 6.79 26.99 4.00
N GLU A 125 6.69 25.67 4.20
CA GLU A 125 5.93 24.78 3.32
C GLU A 125 4.42 25.01 3.44
N VAL A 126 3.90 25.12 4.65
CA VAL A 126 2.48 25.42 4.91
C VAL A 126 2.08 26.75 4.29
N ILE A 127 2.94 27.78 4.44
CA ILE A 127 2.69 29.10 3.88
C ILE A 127 2.71 29.05 2.35
N ARG A 128 3.67 28.35 1.74
CA ARG A 128 3.74 28.14 0.29
C ARG A 128 2.49 27.47 -0.24
N GLN A 129 2.07 26.38 0.37
CA GLN A 129 0.87 25.65 -0.03
C GLN A 129 -0.37 26.57 -0.01
N ARG A 130 -0.51 27.38 1.04
CA ARG A 130 -1.61 28.36 1.14
C ARG A 130 -1.57 29.42 0.05
N ILE A 131 -0.38 29.89 -0.31
CA ILE A 131 -0.18 30.85 -1.40
C ILE A 131 -0.59 30.22 -2.74
N ASP A 132 -0.16 28.99 -3.00
CA ASP A 132 -0.45 28.28 -4.24
C ASP A 132 -1.94 27.94 -4.35
N ASP A 133 -2.58 27.48 -3.29
CA ASP A 133 -4.02 27.20 -3.23
C ASP A 133 -4.85 28.47 -3.49
N PHE A 134 -4.43 29.60 -2.90
CA PHE A 134 -5.09 30.88 -3.09
C PHE A 134 -4.99 31.35 -4.55
N ALA A 135 -3.83 31.21 -5.17
CA ALA A 135 -3.61 31.56 -6.57
C ALA A 135 -4.39 30.62 -7.51
N ALA A 136 -4.39 29.31 -7.25
CA ALA A 136 -5.12 28.33 -8.03
C ALA A 136 -6.63 28.58 -8.07
N LYS A 137 -7.23 28.96 -6.94
CA LYS A 137 -8.65 29.38 -6.86
C LYS A 137 -9.00 30.58 -7.75
N ARG A 138 -8.01 31.34 -8.19
CA ARG A 138 -8.14 32.49 -9.09
C ARG A 138 -7.64 32.22 -10.50
N ALA A 139 -7.42 30.93 -10.82
CA ALA A 139 -6.88 30.47 -12.10
C ALA A 139 -5.59 31.22 -12.51
N THR A 140 -4.70 31.46 -11.52
CA THR A 140 -3.44 32.18 -11.71
C THR A 140 -2.31 31.53 -10.90
N THR A 141 -1.11 32.06 -11.01
CA THR A 141 0.04 31.67 -10.20
C THR A 141 0.31 32.68 -9.10
N ALA A 142 1.00 32.31 -8.04
CA ALA A 142 1.36 33.18 -6.93
C ALA A 142 2.06 34.49 -7.42
N ARG A 143 2.92 34.36 -8.44
CA ARG A 143 3.66 35.48 -9.03
C ARG A 143 2.78 36.46 -9.81
N ALA A 144 1.72 35.96 -10.45
CA ALA A 144 0.81 36.74 -11.28
C ALA A 144 -0.38 37.33 -10.52
N LEU A 145 -0.45 37.15 -9.19
CA LEU A 145 -1.49 37.73 -8.35
C LEU A 145 -1.49 39.25 -8.44
N LYS A 146 -2.68 39.83 -8.63
CA LYS A 146 -2.89 41.29 -8.65
C LYS A 146 -2.64 41.89 -7.26
N PRO A 147 -2.28 43.17 -7.15
CA PRO A 147 -2.02 43.82 -5.86
C PRO A 147 -3.15 43.70 -4.85
N GLN A 148 -4.39 43.72 -5.29
CA GLN A 148 -5.59 43.54 -4.44
C GLN A 148 -5.66 42.13 -3.87
N ASP A 149 -5.39 41.11 -4.69
CA ASP A 149 -5.40 39.70 -4.26
C ASP A 149 -4.26 39.41 -3.31
N ARG A 150 -3.11 40.03 -3.47
CA ARG A 150 -1.97 39.91 -2.53
C ARG A 150 -2.33 40.44 -1.14
N LYS A 151 -3.04 41.58 -1.06
CA LYS A 151 -3.53 42.13 0.20
C LYS A 151 -4.50 41.15 0.90
N LEU A 152 -5.44 40.60 0.14
CA LEU A 152 -6.39 39.59 0.65
C LEU A 152 -5.67 38.33 1.15
N LEU A 153 -4.70 37.83 0.40
CA LEU A 153 -3.90 36.67 0.80
C LEU A 153 -3.16 36.94 2.11
N ILE A 154 -2.53 38.11 2.26
CA ILE A 154 -1.82 38.47 3.51
C ILE A 154 -2.80 38.56 4.69
N GLN A 155 -3.98 39.11 4.50
CA GLN A 155 -5.01 39.19 5.51
C GLN A 155 -5.46 37.76 5.94
N GLN A 156 -5.67 36.87 4.98
CA GLN A 156 -6.03 35.47 5.28
C GLN A 156 -4.90 34.72 6.01
N LEU A 157 -3.65 34.86 5.58
CA LEU A 157 -2.50 34.25 6.25
C LEU A 157 -2.35 34.75 7.72
N ARG A 158 -2.69 36.03 7.98
CA ARG A 158 -2.72 36.59 9.34
C ARG A 158 -3.87 36.03 10.16
N GLN A 159 -5.07 35.95 9.58
CA GLN A 159 -6.25 35.37 10.26
C GLN A 159 -6.05 33.89 10.56
N ASP A 160 -5.38 33.16 9.69
CA ASP A 160 -5.00 31.75 9.88
C ASP A 160 -3.84 31.59 10.89
N GLY A 161 -3.29 32.67 11.43
CA GLY A 161 -2.18 32.66 12.41
C GLY A 161 -0.81 32.32 11.83
N LEU A 162 -0.73 32.09 10.51
CA LEU A 162 0.49 31.62 9.84
C LEU A 162 1.62 32.66 9.84
N LEU A 163 1.31 33.95 10.00
CA LEU A 163 2.29 35.04 10.06
C LEU A 163 2.64 35.45 11.50
N ASN A 164 1.94 34.94 12.52
CA ASN A 164 2.13 35.34 13.91
C ASN A 164 3.21 34.53 14.64
N VAL A 165 3.67 33.42 14.07
CA VAL A 165 4.57 32.48 14.73
C VAL A 165 6.03 32.95 14.78
N ARG A 166 6.40 33.98 14.02
CA ARG A 166 7.74 34.60 14.08
C ARG A 166 7.70 35.95 14.80
N LYS A 167 7.71 35.91 16.09
CA LYS A 167 7.79 37.10 17.00
C LYS A 167 9.14 37.83 17.01
N SER A 168 10.07 37.55 16.10
CA SER A 168 11.42 38.12 16.13
C SER A 168 11.85 38.85 14.85
N MET A 169 10.91 39.27 13.99
CA MET A 169 11.27 40.11 12.86
C MET A 169 10.38 41.34 12.83
N ASP A 170 11.00 42.50 12.88
CA ASP A 170 10.36 43.83 12.82
C ASP A 170 9.35 43.94 11.70
N GLY A 171 8.23 44.64 11.97
CA GLY A 171 7.03 44.71 11.15
C GLY A 171 7.18 45.14 9.68
N GLN A 172 8.36 45.61 9.23
CA GLN A 172 8.66 45.88 7.83
C GLN A 172 9.22 44.65 7.09
N ASN A 173 9.78 43.68 7.76
CA ASN A 173 10.43 42.51 7.16
C ASN A 173 9.45 41.36 6.82
N GLY A 174 8.26 41.32 7.41
CA GLY A 174 7.27 40.26 7.13
C GLY A 174 6.77 40.26 5.68
N MET A 175 6.64 41.44 5.09
CA MET A 175 6.21 41.60 3.69
C MET A 175 7.35 41.27 2.71
N PHE A 176 8.59 41.62 3.09
CA PHE A 176 9.79 41.30 2.31
C PHE A 176 10.03 39.80 2.27
N TRP A 177 9.85 39.11 3.38
CA TRP A 177 10.00 37.66 3.47
C TRP A 177 8.95 36.89 2.63
N ILE A 178 7.69 37.31 2.62
CA ILE A 178 6.66 36.72 1.73
C ILE A 178 7.07 36.92 0.27
N PHE A 179 7.63 38.06 -0.07
CA PHE A 179 8.18 38.34 -1.40
C PHE A 179 9.39 37.45 -1.72
N GLU A 180 10.25 37.21 -0.76
CA GLU A 180 11.45 36.37 -0.90
C GLU A 180 11.07 34.88 -1.04
N VAL A 181 10.13 34.40 -0.25
CA VAL A 181 9.56 33.05 -0.39
C VAL A 181 8.87 32.88 -1.76
N MET A 182 8.14 33.89 -2.20
CA MET A 182 7.54 33.90 -3.52
C MET A 182 8.59 33.92 -4.64
N ASN A 183 9.71 34.60 -4.47
CA ASN A 183 10.77 34.70 -5.48
C ASN A 183 11.73 33.48 -5.45
N HIS A 184 12.05 32.92 -4.30
CA HIS A 184 12.97 31.77 -4.16
C HIS A 184 12.38 30.47 -4.68
N HIS A 185 11.05 30.34 -4.65
CA HIS A 185 10.37 29.17 -5.20
C HIS A 185 10.53 29.03 -6.72
N PHE A 186 10.79 30.12 -7.42
CA PHE A 186 10.97 30.15 -8.87
C PHE A 186 12.41 29.97 -9.34
N ALA A 187 13.40 30.21 -8.50
CA ALA A 187 14.82 29.98 -8.82
C ALA A 187 15.12 28.48 -8.89
N LYS A 188 14.65 27.68 -7.93
CA LYS A 188 14.87 26.23 -7.90
C LYS A 188 14.20 25.43 -9.03
N ARG A 189 13.08 25.93 -9.60
CA ARG A 189 12.44 25.28 -10.75
C ARG A 189 13.16 25.51 -12.09
N ARG A 190 14.00 26.53 -12.18
CA ARG A 190 14.82 26.79 -13.39
C ARG A 190 16.03 25.87 -13.48
N GLU A 191 16.60 25.45 -12.35
CA GLU A 191 17.76 24.56 -12.33
C GLU A 191 17.40 23.10 -12.62
N GLY A 192 16.13 22.68 -12.36
CA GLY A 192 15.65 21.32 -12.67
C GLY A 192 15.22 21.09 -14.13
N LEU A 193 15.11 22.14 -14.97
CA LEU A 193 14.68 22.04 -16.37
C LEU A 193 15.84 22.13 -17.38
N THR A 194 17.08 22.26 -16.89
CA THR A 194 18.29 22.33 -17.75
C THR A 194 19.15 21.07 -17.70
N GLN A 195 18.64 19.98 -17.08
CA GLN A 195 19.29 18.67 -17.12
C GLN A 195 18.27 17.59 -17.55
N SER A 196 17.83 17.66 -18.79
CA SER A 196 17.23 16.53 -19.50
C SER A 196 17.50 16.68 -20.99
#